data_375a727d0ddf303d489da400ff2bbe43
#
_entry.id   375a727d0ddf303d489da400ff2bbe43
#
_cell.length_a   1.000
_cell.length_b   1.000
_cell.length_c   1.000
_cell.angle_alpha   90.00
_cell.angle_beta   90.00
_cell.angle_gamma   90.00
#
_symmetry.space_group_name_H-M   'P 1'
#
loop_
_entity.id
_entity.type
_entity.pdbx_description
1 polymer ?
#
loop_
_entity_poly.entity_id
_entity_poly.type
_entity_poly.pdbx_seq_one_letter_code
_entity_poly.pdbx_strand_id
1 'polypeptide(L)'
;MNKRALAIAILSVALAANASPVDGDSTNNPVADFFKSFNAQPDSFAEYRFLTSPTVQQDAQARNMATQFLATELSFLGRPLDALHAFPFRGVDAPDRDLPTPSDWTVVPASDWIAGQADAYRVVLVNEAHHVPQTRVLTMALLQRLRDKGYTHLAVEALVNDGSDPMPNGYPVRKTGIYTRDPVFAELLREALRLGYRLVPYETPSTPGERQQDRETGQARAIAYLLAKEPRAKMLVHAGYAHIGEAQEGLPDDARPMAMEVAKISGLPLLTIDQTSTRSYEAADIDTVGQRLARQFAVDVPSVLVSRRNDAAWSYRPGLNDVSVLLPPSRTLQAQRPGWLSLGGRRLAVAIDLTPCLDHLPCLAEARPAGDGDDAIPSDQFLMLAAGETATPLYLAPGKYRLRLLGNDGAPVAERDLDVTASNPDPDTDHR
;
A
#
# COMPACT_ATOMS: atom_id res chain seq x y z
N MET A 1 -37.95 5.54 -3.86
CA MET A 1 -37.11 4.38 -3.59
C MET A 1 -35.69 4.91 -3.42
N ASN A 2 -35.22 4.94 -2.17
CA ASN A 2 -34.04 5.69 -1.74
C ASN A 2 -32.74 4.98 -2.17
N LYS A 3 -32.03 5.57 -3.11
CA LYS A 3 -30.62 5.24 -3.37
C LYS A 3 -29.76 5.87 -2.26
N ARG A 4 -29.53 5.13 -1.20
CA ARG A 4 -28.44 5.44 -0.28
C ARG A 4 -27.15 4.94 -0.94
N ALA A 5 -26.51 5.82 -1.71
CA ALA A 5 -25.10 5.71 -2.01
C ALA A 5 -24.37 5.69 -0.66
N LEU A 6 -23.79 4.53 -0.32
CA LEU A 6 -22.86 4.41 0.81
C LEU A 6 -21.58 5.08 0.34
N ALA A 7 -21.49 6.41 0.55
CA ALA A 7 -20.24 7.12 0.42
C ALA A 7 -19.25 6.42 1.34
N ILE A 8 -18.26 5.74 0.76
CA ILE A 8 -17.04 5.37 1.46
C ILE A 8 -16.41 6.72 1.80
N ALA A 9 -16.67 7.20 3.00
CA ALA A 9 -15.92 8.31 3.54
C ALA A 9 -14.47 7.78 3.65
N ILE A 10 -13.69 8.00 2.60
CA ILE A 10 -12.26 8.06 2.71
C ILE A 10 -12.05 9.29 3.59
N LEU A 11 -12.06 9.04 4.90
CA LEU A 11 -11.63 10.02 5.85
C LEU A 11 -10.15 10.23 5.50
N SER A 12 -9.89 11.21 4.65
CA SER A 12 -8.59 11.82 4.54
C SER A 12 -8.34 12.38 5.92
N VAL A 13 -7.79 11.57 6.82
CA VAL A 13 -7.26 12.04 8.08
C VAL A 13 -6.03 12.83 7.69
N ALA A 14 -6.29 14.06 7.26
CA ALA A 14 -5.31 15.09 7.36
C ALA A 14 -4.83 15.07 8.80
N LEU A 15 -3.64 14.57 9.01
CA LEU A 15 -2.93 14.75 10.25
C LEU A 15 -2.86 16.26 10.48
N ALA A 16 -3.74 16.78 11.32
CA ALA A 16 -3.55 18.05 11.97
C ALA A 16 -2.35 17.94 12.92
N ALA A 17 -1.16 17.77 12.34
CA ALA A 17 0.09 18.05 13.01
C ALA A 17 0.26 19.58 12.87
N ASN A 18 -0.25 20.34 13.84
CA ASN A 18 -0.11 21.77 14.12
C ASN A 18 -1.47 22.51 14.11
N ALA A 19 -2.39 22.10 14.99
CA ALA A 19 -3.43 23.01 15.42
C ALA A 19 -2.83 23.94 16.49
N SER A 20 -2.55 25.18 16.12
CA SER A 20 -2.45 26.26 17.10
C SER A 20 -3.74 26.37 17.91
N PRO A 21 -3.71 26.69 19.19
CA PRO A 21 -4.89 26.74 20.03
C PRO A 21 -5.84 27.83 19.52
N VAL A 22 -7.04 27.42 19.11
CA VAL A 22 -8.18 28.32 19.01
C VAL A 22 -8.75 28.42 20.42
N ASP A 23 -8.63 29.60 21.01
CA ASP A 23 -9.30 29.96 22.27
C ASP A 23 -10.83 29.79 22.10
N GLY A 24 -11.36 28.82 22.78
CA GLY A 24 -12.77 28.53 22.89
C GLY A 24 -12.98 27.37 23.84
N ASP A 25 -13.46 27.68 25.03
CA ASP A 25 -13.78 26.75 26.13
C ASP A 25 -14.69 25.59 25.65
N SER A 26 -14.09 24.47 25.27
CA SER A 26 -14.75 23.19 25.05
C SER A 26 -13.91 22.06 25.63
N THR A 27 -14.00 21.92 26.94
CA THR A 27 -13.51 20.79 27.70
C THR A 27 -14.24 19.51 27.26
N ASN A 28 -13.51 18.59 26.63
CA ASN A 28 -13.85 17.23 26.22
C ASN A 28 -14.29 17.08 24.73
N ASN A 29 -13.30 16.95 23.85
CA ASN A 29 -13.54 16.41 22.52
C ASN A 29 -12.92 15.01 22.42
N PRO A 30 -13.69 13.92 22.62
CA PRO A 30 -13.16 12.54 22.62
C PRO A 30 -12.41 12.16 21.35
N VAL A 31 -12.82 12.73 20.20
CA VAL A 31 -12.15 12.50 18.91
C VAL A 31 -10.76 13.13 18.89
N ALA A 32 -10.66 14.39 19.33
CA ALA A 32 -9.36 15.09 19.40
C ALA A 32 -8.41 14.40 20.39
N ASP A 33 -8.94 13.96 21.55
CA ASP A 33 -8.16 13.26 22.57
C ASP A 33 -7.67 11.88 22.07
N PHE A 34 -8.50 11.16 21.33
CA PHE A 34 -8.10 9.91 20.68
C PHE A 34 -6.92 10.14 19.71
N PHE A 35 -7.05 11.10 18.78
CA PHE A 35 -5.98 11.38 17.82
C PHE A 35 -4.72 11.93 18.48
N LYS A 36 -4.83 12.75 19.51
CA LYS A 36 -3.69 13.22 20.28
C LYS A 36 -2.93 12.05 20.90
N SER A 37 -3.65 11.11 21.50
CA SER A 37 -3.06 9.93 22.13
C SER A 37 -2.48 8.95 21.12
N PHE A 38 -3.15 8.73 19.99
CA PHE A 38 -2.68 7.89 18.91
C PHE A 38 -1.41 8.46 18.27
N ASN A 39 -1.40 9.74 17.91
CA ASN A 39 -0.26 10.40 17.29
C ASN A 39 0.95 10.57 18.23
N ALA A 40 0.75 10.46 19.54
CA ALA A 40 1.83 10.49 20.53
C ALA A 40 2.59 9.15 20.62
N GLN A 41 2.10 8.09 19.98
CA GLN A 41 2.79 6.81 20.01
C GLN A 41 4.09 6.86 19.19
N PRO A 42 5.20 6.26 19.70
CA PRO A 42 6.51 6.39 19.07
C PRO A 42 6.67 5.63 17.76
N ASP A 43 5.94 4.52 17.57
CA ASP A 43 6.06 3.61 16.45
C ASP A 43 4.78 2.82 16.21
N SER A 44 4.73 2.07 15.10
CA SER A 44 3.56 1.27 14.71
C SER A 44 3.22 0.15 15.70
N PHE A 45 4.19 -0.40 16.41
CA PHE A 45 3.92 -1.39 17.45
C PHE A 45 3.24 -0.76 18.67
N ALA A 46 3.66 0.42 19.08
CA ALA A 46 3.02 1.19 20.14
C ALA A 46 1.60 1.67 19.71
N GLU A 47 1.45 2.10 18.44
CA GLU A 47 0.14 2.44 17.86
C GLU A 47 -0.82 1.23 17.89
N TYR A 48 -0.37 0.05 17.49
CA TYR A 48 -1.14 -1.19 17.60
C TYR A 48 -1.56 -1.49 19.05
N ARG A 49 -0.63 -1.39 20.01
CA ARG A 49 -0.94 -1.62 21.44
C ARG A 49 -1.95 -0.61 21.97
N PHE A 50 -1.84 0.65 21.58
CA PHE A 50 -2.83 1.68 21.91
C PHE A 50 -4.20 1.32 21.36
N LEU A 51 -4.30 1.01 20.05
CA LEU A 51 -5.56 0.68 19.39
C LEU A 51 -6.23 -0.56 19.96
N THR A 52 -5.46 -1.54 20.43
CA THR A 52 -5.97 -2.79 21.03
C THR A 52 -6.11 -2.72 22.55
N SER A 53 -5.79 -1.59 23.18
CA SER A 53 -5.87 -1.42 24.62
C SER A 53 -7.31 -1.53 25.14
N PRO A 54 -7.52 -1.99 26.38
CA PRO A 54 -8.86 -2.04 26.99
C PRO A 54 -9.58 -0.69 26.95
N THR A 55 -8.85 0.41 27.15
CA THR A 55 -9.41 1.76 27.14
C THR A 55 -10.05 2.10 25.79
N VAL A 56 -9.40 1.79 24.67
CA VAL A 56 -9.93 2.03 23.33
C VAL A 56 -11.03 1.02 22.98
N GLN A 57 -10.86 -0.26 23.34
CA GLN A 57 -11.77 -1.32 22.94
C GLN A 57 -13.10 -1.33 23.73
N GLN A 58 -13.12 -0.79 24.95
CA GLN A 58 -14.34 -0.66 25.76
C GLN A 58 -15.18 0.56 25.40
N ASP A 59 -14.58 1.61 24.83
CA ASP A 59 -15.31 2.77 24.35
C ASP A 59 -15.81 2.55 22.91
N ALA A 60 -17.12 2.60 22.69
CA ALA A 60 -17.72 2.33 21.38
C ALA A 60 -17.31 3.31 20.29
N GLN A 61 -17.12 4.59 20.63
CA GLN A 61 -16.71 5.63 19.68
C GLN A 61 -15.21 5.48 19.33
N ALA A 62 -14.37 5.31 20.34
CA ALA A 62 -12.94 5.06 20.14
C ALA A 62 -12.68 3.78 19.33
N ARG A 63 -13.39 2.69 19.63
CA ARG A 63 -13.29 1.43 18.89
C ARG A 63 -13.67 1.58 17.41
N ASN A 64 -14.74 2.33 17.09
CA ASN A 64 -15.12 2.57 15.71
C ASN A 64 -14.04 3.37 14.95
N MET A 65 -13.44 4.38 15.58
CA MET A 65 -12.31 5.09 15.01
C MET A 65 -11.08 4.19 14.84
N ALA A 66 -10.78 3.37 15.85
CA ALA A 66 -9.63 2.48 15.87
C ALA A 66 -9.64 1.44 14.74
N THR A 67 -10.81 0.97 14.28
CA THR A 67 -10.93 -0.15 13.35
C THR A 67 -10.15 0.06 12.03
N GLN A 68 -10.26 1.23 11.42
CA GLN A 68 -9.55 1.55 10.17
C GLN A 68 -8.03 1.68 10.39
N PHE A 69 -7.63 2.35 11.49
CA PHE A 69 -6.22 2.51 11.86
C PHE A 69 -5.60 1.17 12.21
N LEU A 70 -6.34 0.32 12.92
CA LEU A 70 -5.88 -1.03 13.27
C LEU A 70 -5.55 -1.86 12.02
N ALA A 71 -6.38 -1.79 10.97
CA ALA A 71 -6.08 -2.46 9.71
C ALA A 71 -4.76 -1.96 9.09
N THR A 72 -4.54 -0.65 9.14
CA THR A 72 -3.30 -0.05 8.63
C THR A 72 -2.09 -0.50 9.45
N GLU A 73 -2.17 -0.47 10.79
CA GLU A 73 -1.06 -0.92 11.65
C GLU A 73 -0.79 -2.43 11.52
N LEU A 74 -1.83 -3.27 11.42
CA LEU A 74 -1.66 -4.70 11.14
C LEU A 74 -0.93 -4.94 9.81
N SER A 75 -1.27 -4.16 8.78
CA SER A 75 -0.56 -4.18 7.50
C SER A 75 0.92 -3.85 7.68
N PHE A 76 1.25 -2.76 8.39
CA PHE A 76 2.62 -2.36 8.65
C PHE A 76 3.38 -3.42 9.45
N LEU A 77 2.74 -4.04 10.42
CA LEU A 77 3.32 -5.05 11.31
C LEU A 77 3.36 -6.47 10.70
N GLY A 78 3.26 -6.57 9.38
CA GLY A 78 3.45 -7.83 8.66
C GLY A 78 2.29 -8.82 8.77
N ARG A 79 1.09 -8.34 9.11
CA ARG A 79 -0.14 -9.14 9.22
C ARG A 79 -1.21 -8.73 8.18
N PRO A 80 -0.90 -8.82 6.87
CA PRO A 80 -1.79 -8.30 5.84
C PRO A 80 -3.15 -9.00 5.77
N LEU A 81 -3.26 -10.27 6.15
CA LEU A 81 -4.53 -10.98 6.20
C LEU A 81 -5.40 -10.51 7.35
N ASP A 82 -4.82 -10.27 8.53
CA ASP A 82 -5.54 -9.70 9.66
C ASP A 82 -5.98 -8.26 9.38
N ALA A 83 -5.19 -7.50 8.63
CA ALA A 83 -5.57 -6.18 8.16
C ALA A 83 -6.84 -6.21 7.29
N LEU A 84 -6.95 -7.18 6.39
CA LEU A 84 -8.15 -7.40 5.57
C LEU A 84 -9.37 -7.80 6.43
N HIS A 85 -9.17 -8.62 7.45
CA HIS A 85 -10.23 -8.98 8.40
C HIS A 85 -10.69 -7.79 9.25
N ALA A 86 -9.75 -6.96 9.71
CA ALA A 86 -10.05 -5.80 10.54
C ALA A 86 -10.83 -4.72 9.77
N PHE A 87 -10.55 -4.56 8.49
CA PHE A 87 -11.25 -3.60 7.63
C PHE A 87 -11.65 -4.27 6.30
N PRO A 88 -12.68 -5.13 6.32
CA PRO A 88 -13.13 -5.81 5.12
C PRO A 88 -13.75 -4.82 4.15
N PHE A 89 -13.31 -4.84 2.92
CA PHE A 89 -14.00 -4.12 1.85
C PHE A 89 -15.29 -4.85 1.52
N ARG A 90 -16.38 -4.16 1.62
CA ARG A 90 -17.63 -4.62 1.05
C ARG A 90 -17.64 -4.14 -0.40
N GLY A 91 -17.25 -5.03 -1.33
CA GLY A 91 -17.30 -4.76 -2.74
C GLY A 91 -18.67 -4.20 -3.14
N VAL A 92 -18.68 -3.24 -4.03
CA VAL A 92 -19.92 -2.91 -4.74
C VAL A 92 -20.21 -4.14 -5.61
N ASP A 93 -21.31 -4.82 -5.34
CA ASP A 93 -21.82 -5.85 -6.26
C ASP A 93 -21.91 -5.19 -7.63
N ALA A 94 -20.99 -5.55 -8.52
CA ALA A 94 -21.16 -5.19 -9.91
C ALA A 94 -22.44 -5.89 -10.38
N PRO A 95 -23.33 -5.19 -11.07
CA PRO A 95 -24.40 -5.86 -11.77
C PRO A 95 -23.78 -6.96 -12.63
N ASP A 96 -24.49 -8.07 -12.85
CA ASP A 96 -24.13 -9.15 -13.77
C ASP A 96 -23.83 -8.57 -15.16
N ARG A 97 -22.63 -8.02 -15.31
CA ARG A 97 -22.06 -7.69 -16.61
C ARG A 97 -21.40 -8.95 -17.12
N ASP A 98 -21.41 -9.13 -18.44
CA ASP A 98 -20.66 -10.19 -19.09
C ASP A 98 -19.18 -10.10 -18.67
N LEU A 99 -18.78 -10.97 -17.75
CA LEU A 99 -17.40 -11.04 -17.30
C LEU A 99 -16.52 -11.69 -18.38
N PRO A 100 -15.23 -11.31 -18.45
CA PRO A 100 -14.28 -11.96 -19.34
C PRO A 100 -14.27 -13.47 -19.18
N THR A 101 -14.16 -14.17 -20.32
CA THR A 101 -14.01 -15.64 -20.35
C THR A 101 -12.71 -16.03 -21.06
N PRO A 102 -12.10 -17.18 -20.73
CA PRO A 102 -10.85 -17.64 -21.38
C PRO A 102 -10.96 -17.88 -22.89
N SER A 103 -12.20 -18.04 -23.44
CA SER A 103 -12.43 -18.13 -24.87
C SER A 103 -12.16 -16.81 -25.61
N ASP A 104 -12.48 -15.68 -25.00
CA ASP A 104 -12.43 -14.36 -25.63
C ASP A 104 -11.26 -13.50 -25.13
N TRP A 105 -10.68 -13.86 -23.98
CA TRP A 105 -9.63 -13.10 -23.32
C TRP A 105 -8.41 -13.97 -23.02
N THR A 106 -7.26 -13.34 -22.96
CA THR A 106 -6.00 -13.97 -22.51
C THR A 106 -5.45 -13.21 -21.33
N VAL A 107 -4.82 -13.92 -20.40
CA VAL A 107 -4.11 -13.34 -19.26
C VAL A 107 -2.68 -12.98 -19.67
N VAL A 108 -2.24 -11.77 -19.29
CA VAL A 108 -0.89 -11.26 -19.55
C VAL A 108 -0.35 -10.65 -18.26
N PRO A 109 0.92 -10.90 -17.87
CA PRO A 109 1.50 -10.21 -16.72
C PRO A 109 1.35 -8.69 -16.86
N ALA A 110 0.79 -8.05 -15.85
CA ALA A 110 0.48 -6.61 -15.89
C ALA A 110 1.73 -5.76 -16.12
N SER A 111 2.86 -6.15 -15.52
CA SER A 111 4.13 -5.43 -15.71
C SER A 111 4.62 -5.45 -17.17
N ASP A 112 4.40 -6.56 -17.88
CA ASP A 112 4.80 -6.69 -19.30
C ASP A 112 3.88 -5.86 -20.20
N TRP A 113 2.57 -5.96 -19.98
CA TRP A 113 1.59 -5.22 -20.75
C TRP A 113 1.78 -3.71 -20.57
N ILE A 114 1.89 -3.22 -19.32
CA ILE A 114 2.08 -1.78 -19.01
C ILE A 114 3.38 -1.26 -19.62
N ALA A 115 4.48 -2.00 -19.49
CA ALA A 115 5.75 -1.62 -20.11
C ALA A 115 5.66 -1.57 -21.64
N GLY A 116 4.83 -2.43 -22.26
CA GLY A 116 4.54 -2.39 -23.70
C GLY A 116 3.80 -1.13 -24.14
N GLN A 117 2.94 -0.57 -23.28
CA GLN A 117 2.18 0.67 -23.53
C GLN A 117 3.00 1.94 -23.21
N ALA A 118 4.01 1.84 -22.37
CA ALA A 118 4.69 2.98 -21.72
C ALA A 118 5.37 3.96 -22.68
N ASP A 119 5.69 3.57 -23.93
CA ASP A 119 6.30 4.46 -24.92
C ASP A 119 5.32 5.56 -25.38
N ALA A 120 4.02 5.29 -25.38
CA ALA A 120 2.97 6.23 -25.77
C ALA A 120 2.64 7.27 -24.68
N TYR A 121 3.08 7.04 -23.44
CA TYR A 121 2.70 7.86 -22.29
C TYR A 121 3.90 8.48 -21.58
N ARG A 122 3.73 9.70 -21.11
CA ARG A 122 4.68 10.35 -20.20
C ARG A 122 4.32 10.11 -18.73
N VAL A 123 3.07 9.75 -18.46
CA VAL A 123 2.55 9.53 -17.10
C VAL A 123 1.78 8.22 -17.06
N VAL A 124 2.22 7.32 -16.22
CA VAL A 124 1.51 6.08 -15.85
C VAL A 124 1.09 6.20 -14.40
N LEU A 125 -0.18 5.97 -14.12
CA LEU A 125 -0.74 6.05 -12.76
C LEU A 125 -1.20 4.66 -12.32
N VAL A 126 -0.78 4.25 -11.14
CA VAL A 126 -1.17 2.97 -10.51
C VAL A 126 -1.78 3.28 -9.15
N ASN A 127 -2.95 2.74 -8.85
CA ASN A 127 -3.54 2.95 -7.54
C ASN A 127 -3.17 1.87 -6.51
N GLU A 128 -3.34 2.19 -5.24
CA GLU A 128 -3.21 1.26 -4.12
C GLU A 128 -4.41 1.32 -3.17
N ALA A 129 -4.59 0.26 -2.40
CA ALA A 129 -5.41 0.27 -1.20
C ALA A 129 -4.46 0.30 0.03
N HIS A 130 -4.48 1.37 0.80
CA HIS A 130 -3.46 1.69 1.81
C HIS A 130 -3.17 0.59 2.83
N HIS A 131 -4.16 -0.22 3.21
CA HIS A 131 -4.04 -1.35 4.13
C HIS A 131 -3.80 -2.71 3.44
N VAL A 132 -3.58 -2.69 2.09
CA VAL A 132 -3.37 -3.90 1.28
C VAL A 132 -2.00 -3.83 0.58
N PRO A 133 -0.91 -4.24 1.25
CA PRO A 133 0.45 -4.14 0.71
C PRO A 133 0.65 -4.85 -0.62
N GLN A 134 -0.17 -5.86 -0.92
CA GLN A 134 -0.13 -6.57 -2.20
C GLN A 134 -0.28 -5.61 -3.40
N THR A 135 -1.00 -4.50 -3.24
CA THR A 135 -1.19 -3.49 -4.30
C THR A 135 0.10 -2.71 -4.63
N ARG A 136 1.18 -2.86 -3.86
CA ARG A 136 2.51 -2.26 -4.09
C ARG A 136 3.42 -3.15 -4.92
N VAL A 137 3.09 -4.46 -5.00
CA VAL A 137 3.90 -5.46 -5.73
C VAL A 137 4.00 -5.13 -7.22
N LEU A 138 2.90 -4.70 -7.85
CA LEU A 138 2.91 -4.30 -9.25
C LEU A 138 3.81 -3.07 -9.49
N THR A 139 3.68 -2.04 -8.66
CA THR A 139 4.52 -0.84 -8.78
C THR A 139 6.00 -1.18 -8.63
N MET A 140 6.35 -2.08 -7.70
CA MET A 140 7.72 -2.61 -7.57
C MET A 140 8.18 -3.31 -8.86
N ALA A 141 7.35 -4.18 -9.44
CA ALA A 141 7.67 -4.90 -10.67
C ALA A 141 7.84 -3.97 -11.90
N LEU A 142 7.18 -2.81 -11.88
CA LEU A 142 7.25 -1.82 -12.94
C LEU A 142 8.52 -0.97 -12.90
N LEU A 143 9.18 -0.80 -11.75
CA LEU A 143 10.28 0.15 -11.61
C LEU A 143 11.38 -0.05 -12.66
N GLN A 144 12.00 -1.24 -12.75
CA GLN A 144 13.07 -1.50 -13.71
C GLN A 144 12.57 -1.37 -15.16
N ARG A 145 11.38 -1.97 -15.45
CA ARG A 145 10.82 -1.97 -16.81
C ARG A 145 10.53 -0.56 -17.34
N LEU A 146 9.97 0.29 -16.49
CA LEU A 146 9.69 1.68 -16.85
C LEU A 146 10.98 2.53 -16.86
N ARG A 147 11.96 2.21 -16.01
CA ARG A 147 13.28 2.84 -16.06
C ARG A 147 13.94 2.64 -17.43
N ASP A 148 13.87 1.43 -17.97
CA ASP A 148 14.37 1.06 -19.29
C ASP A 148 13.62 1.79 -20.43
N LYS A 149 12.39 2.25 -20.17
CA LYS A 149 11.55 3.10 -21.05
C LYS A 149 11.76 4.60 -20.82
N GLY A 150 12.75 4.98 -20.02
CA GLY A 150 13.11 6.38 -19.77
C GLY A 150 12.28 7.08 -18.70
N TYR A 151 11.53 6.34 -17.86
CA TYR A 151 10.88 6.90 -16.69
C TYR A 151 11.94 7.25 -15.64
N THR A 152 11.88 8.46 -15.13
CA THR A 152 12.91 9.03 -14.24
C THR A 152 12.35 9.49 -12.91
N HIS A 153 11.04 9.57 -12.79
CA HIS A 153 10.34 10.08 -11.59
C HIS A 153 9.35 9.06 -11.08
N LEU A 154 9.36 8.86 -9.76
CA LEU A 154 8.32 8.16 -9.03
C LEU A 154 7.61 9.17 -8.13
N ALA A 155 6.39 9.53 -8.51
CA ALA A 155 5.54 10.40 -7.71
C ALA A 155 4.68 9.55 -6.76
N VAL A 156 4.70 9.87 -5.48
CA VAL A 156 4.08 9.06 -4.43
C VAL A 156 3.26 9.95 -3.51
N GLU A 157 1.97 9.64 -3.40
CA GLU A 157 1.03 10.35 -2.51
C GLU A 157 1.47 10.30 -1.05
N ALA A 158 1.93 9.13 -0.61
CA ALA A 158 2.27 8.90 0.79
C ALA A 158 3.48 9.67 1.30
N LEU A 159 4.29 10.29 0.44
CA LEU A 159 5.49 11.02 0.85
C LEU A 159 5.13 12.37 1.49
N VAL A 160 5.82 12.69 2.59
CA VAL A 160 5.74 14.01 3.21
C VAL A 160 6.27 15.08 2.25
N ASN A 161 5.50 16.16 2.09
CA ASN A 161 5.81 17.28 1.21
C ASN A 161 5.91 18.59 2.01
N ASP A 162 6.91 18.69 2.85
CA ASP A 162 7.24 19.87 3.66
C ASP A 162 8.43 20.67 3.12
N GLY A 163 8.88 20.33 1.90
CA GLY A 163 10.03 20.94 1.25
C GLY A 163 11.37 20.32 1.61
N SER A 164 11.42 19.35 2.53
CA SER A 164 12.61 18.56 2.84
C SER A 164 12.77 17.38 1.89
N ASP A 165 13.98 16.79 1.86
CA ASP A 165 14.18 15.49 1.23
C ASP A 165 13.43 14.42 2.05
N PRO A 166 12.48 13.67 1.45
CA PRO A 166 11.75 12.64 2.18
C PRO A 166 12.64 11.46 2.63
N MET A 167 13.84 11.31 2.04
CA MET A 167 14.75 10.20 2.34
C MET A 167 16.22 10.69 2.43
N PRO A 168 16.56 11.58 3.35
CA PRO A 168 17.86 12.23 3.41
C PRO A 168 19.02 11.25 3.66
N ASN A 169 18.74 10.11 4.28
CA ASN A 169 19.72 9.07 4.57
C ASN A 169 19.75 7.94 3.52
N GLY A 170 18.94 8.04 2.45
CA GLY A 170 18.82 7.02 1.40
C GLY A 170 17.93 5.84 1.78
N TYR A 171 17.27 5.86 2.93
CA TYR A 171 16.31 4.85 3.38
C TYR A 171 15.08 5.51 4.03
N PRO A 172 13.90 4.85 3.98
CA PRO A 172 12.68 5.38 4.57
C PRO A 172 12.71 5.28 6.10
N VAL A 173 12.22 6.34 6.72
CA VAL A 173 12.02 6.46 8.17
C VAL A 173 10.54 6.76 8.45
N ARG A 174 10.13 6.74 9.73
CA ARG A 174 8.74 7.07 10.11
C ARG A 174 8.25 8.42 9.53
N LYS A 175 9.14 9.41 9.41
CA LYS A 175 8.84 10.75 8.89
C LYS A 175 8.76 10.82 7.37
N THR A 176 9.19 9.79 6.64
CA THR A 176 9.11 9.74 5.17
C THR A 176 7.66 9.84 4.69
N GLY A 177 6.73 9.29 5.47
CA GLY A 177 5.30 9.37 5.21
C GLY A 177 4.51 8.34 6.02
N ILE A 178 3.17 8.36 5.91
CA ILE A 178 2.34 7.45 6.70
C ILE A 178 2.44 6.02 6.17
N TYR A 179 2.04 5.80 4.93
CA TYR A 179 1.96 4.46 4.34
C TYR A 179 3.34 3.89 3.98
N THR A 180 4.37 4.73 3.93
CA THR A 180 5.77 4.33 3.72
C THR A 180 6.37 3.59 4.92
N ARG A 181 5.65 3.50 6.05
CA ARG A 181 5.99 2.68 7.23
C ARG A 181 5.76 1.18 6.98
N ASP A 182 4.99 0.83 5.96
CA ASP A 182 4.86 -0.55 5.51
C ASP A 182 6.18 -1.05 4.90
N PRO A 183 6.71 -2.22 5.31
CA PRO A 183 7.97 -2.75 4.80
C PRO A 183 8.00 -2.97 3.29
N VAL A 184 6.86 -3.33 2.66
CA VAL A 184 6.79 -3.50 1.19
C VAL A 184 6.90 -2.14 0.51
N PHE A 185 6.28 -1.10 1.06
CA PHE A 185 6.42 0.25 0.53
C PHE A 185 7.83 0.80 0.76
N ALA A 186 8.40 0.55 1.92
CA ALA A 186 9.77 0.94 2.23
C ALA A 186 10.77 0.34 1.21
N GLU A 187 10.60 -0.92 0.85
CA GLU A 187 11.42 -1.56 -0.18
C GLU A 187 11.16 -1.01 -1.58
N LEU A 188 9.92 -0.66 -1.91
CA LEU A 188 9.59 0.04 -3.16
C LEU A 188 10.40 1.34 -3.29
N LEU A 189 10.48 2.13 -2.23
CA LEU A 189 11.24 3.38 -2.22
C LEU A 189 12.76 3.15 -2.30
N ARG A 190 13.30 2.16 -1.54
CA ARG A 190 14.73 1.77 -1.65
C ARG A 190 15.08 1.34 -3.08
N GLU A 191 14.26 0.49 -3.68
CA GLU A 191 14.49 0.03 -5.06
C GLU A 191 14.39 1.17 -6.07
N ALA A 192 13.43 2.09 -5.90
CA ALA A 192 13.31 3.26 -6.77
C ALA A 192 14.59 4.13 -6.73
N LEU A 193 15.12 4.40 -5.54
CA LEU A 193 16.38 5.14 -5.39
C LEU A 193 17.56 4.38 -5.99
N ARG A 194 17.67 3.06 -5.75
CA ARG A 194 18.71 2.20 -6.32
C ARG A 194 18.71 2.24 -7.85
N LEU A 195 17.54 2.32 -8.48
CA LEU A 195 17.36 2.45 -9.93
C LEU A 195 17.54 3.90 -10.44
N GLY A 196 17.80 4.85 -9.56
CA GLY A 196 18.02 6.26 -9.92
C GLY A 196 16.72 7.00 -10.24
N TYR A 197 15.59 6.60 -9.69
CA TYR A 197 14.38 7.41 -9.71
C TYR A 197 14.52 8.61 -8.77
N ARG A 198 14.01 9.75 -9.22
CA ARG A 198 13.73 10.88 -8.34
C ARG A 198 12.37 10.69 -7.71
N LEU A 199 12.32 10.69 -6.39
CA LEU A 199 11.07 10.66 -5.63
C LEU A 199 10.41 12.04 -5.67
N VAL A 200 9.10 12.06 -5.91
CA VAL A 200 8.32 13.28 -6.02
C VAL A 200 7.17 13.24 -5.03
N PRO A 201 7.29 13.92 -3.88
CA PRO A 201 6.15 14.19 -3.03
C PRO A 201 5.24 15.20 -3.75
N TYR A 202 3.95 14.87 -3.88
CA TYR A 202 2.99 15.75 -4.55
C TYR A 202 1.74 16.02 -3.72
N GLU A 203 1.61 15.36 -2.58
CA GLU A 203 0.53 15.67 -1.64
C GLU A 203 0.70 17.11 -1.13
N THR A 204 -0.39 17.84 -1.07
CA THR A 204 -0.36 19.18 -0.48
C THR A 204 -0.61 19.06 1.02
N PRO A 205 0.07 19.89 1.85
CA PRO A 205 -0.27 19.96 3.27
C PRO A 205 -1.74 20.31 3.42
N SER A 206 -2.52 19.43 4.04
CA SER A 206 -3.94 19.67 4.23
C SER A 206 -4.19 20.77 5.24
N THR A 207 -5.17 21.62 4.95
CA THR A 207 -5.62 22.70 5.85
C THR A 207 -6.99 22.36 6.43
N PRO A 208 -7.28 22.72 7.70
CA PRO A 208 -8.61 22.51 8.26
C PRO A 208 -9.70 23.14 7.38
N GLY A 209 -10.70 22.33 7.00
CA GLY A 209 -11.79 22.79 6.13
C GLY A 209 -11.48 22.77 4.63
N GLU A 210 -10.33 22.25 4.22
CA GLU A 210 -10.01 22.06 2.80
C GLU A 210 -11.04 21.14 2.13
N ARG A 211 -11.52 21.55 0.96
CA ARG A 211 -12.43 20.72 0.18
C ARG A 211 -11.64 19.65 -0.59
N GLN A 212 -12.24 18.47 -0.80
CA GLN A 212 -11.60 17.40 -1.58
C GLN A 212 -11.12 17.90 -2.94
N GLN A 213 -11.90 18.74 -3.64
CA GLN A 213 -11.50 19.29 -4.94
C GLN A 213 -10.24 20.16 -4.88
N ASP A 214 -10.03 20.88 -3.81
CA ASP A 214 -8.84 21.73 -3.66
C ASP A 214 -7.59 20.87 -3.48
N ARG A 215 -7.69 19.77 -2.71
CA ARG A 215 -6.66 18.73 -2.56
C ARG A 215 -6.30 18.09 -3.90
N GLU A 216 -7.31 17.57 -4.64
CA GLU A 216 -7.09 16.94 -5.96
C GLU A 216 -6.40 17.90 -6.95
N THR A 217 -6.86 19.15 -6.97
CA THR A 217 -6.30 20.19 -7.84
C THR A 217 -4.87 20.57 -7.42
N GLY A 218 -4.59 20.61 -6.11
CA GLY A 218 -3.26 20.86 -5.56
C GLY A 218 -2.26 19.79 -5.99
N GLN A 219 -2.60 18.53 -5.79
CA GLN A 219 -1.82 17.36 -6.23
C GLN A 219 -1.53 17.41 -7.74
N ALA A 220 -2.57 17.64 -8.55
CA ALA A 220 -2.45 17.73 -9.99
C ALA A 220 -1.54 18.87 -10.44
N ARG A 221 -1.61 20.03 -9.81
CA ARG A 221 -0.71 21.16 -10.10
C ARG A 221 0.75 20.83 -9.81
N ALA A 222 1.03 20.13 -8.72
CA ALA A 222 2.39 19.72 -8.37
C ALA A 222 2.98 18.81 -9.46
N ILE A 223 2.25 17.79 -9.90
CA ILE A 223 2.64 16.88 -10.97
C ILE A 223 2.81 17.63 -12.31
N ALA A 224 1.79 18.40 -12.71
CA ALA A 224 1.81 19.12 -13.99
C ALA A 224 2.92 20.17 -14.06
N TYR A 225 3.22 20.86 -12.96
CA TYR A 225 4.30 21.82 -12.85
C TYR A 225 5.67 21.16 -13.12
N LEU A 226 5.92 19.99 -12.52
CA LEU A 226 7.17 19.25 -12.76
C LEU A 226 7.28 18.83 -14.23
N LEU A 227 6.20 18.28 -14.80
CA LEU A 227 6.17 17.85 -16.20
C LEU A 227 6.38 19.01 -17.19
N ALA A 228 5.92 20.21 -16.83
CA ALA A 228 6.16 21.43 -17.63
C ALA A 228 7.61 21.91 -17.51
N LYS A 229 8.18 21.88 -16.30
CA LYS A 229 9.59 22.24 -16.07
C LYS A 229 10.58 21.27 -16.73
N GLU A 230 10.22 19.99 -16.77
CA GLU A 230 11.06 18.92 -17.28
C GLU A 230 10.36 18.21 -18.46
N PRO A 231 10.38 18.80 -19.68
CA PRO A 231 9.60 18.29 -20.84
C PRO A 231 9.96 16.86 -21.26
N ARG A 232 11.15 16.37 -20.89
CA ARG A 232 11.60 14.99 -21.16
C ARG A 232 11.30 14.02 -20.03
N ALA A 233 10.81 14.50 -18.90
CA ALA A 233 10.48 13.63 -17.77
C ALA A 233 9.33 12.69 -18.12
N LYS A 234 9.51 11.42 -17.78
CA LYS A 234 8.45 10.42 -17.69
C LYS A 234 8.26 10.01 -16.23
N MET A 235 7.02 9.85 -15.81
CA MET A 235 6.66 9.70 -14.41
C MET A 235 5.75 8.48 -14.18
N LEU A 236 6.12 7.65 -13.21
CA LEU A 236 5.23 6.68 -12.59
C LEU A 236 4.61 7.35 -11.36
N VAL A 237 3.28 7.36 -11.27
CA VAL A 237 2.52 7.90 -10.13
C VAL A 237 1.93 6.75 -9.35
N HIS A 238 2.14 6.73 -8.04
CA HIS A 238 1.55 5.78 -7.11
C HIS A 238 0.63 6.54 -6.16
N ALA A 239 -0.68 6.26 -6.23
CA ALA A 239 -1.72 7.01 -5.55
C ALA A 239 -2.76 6.09 -4.90
N GLY A 240 -3.47 6.58 -3.89
CA GLY A 240 -4.56 5.82 -3.27
C GLY A 240 -5.83 5.79 -4.12
N TYR A 241 -6.48 4.66 -4.16
CA TYR A 241 -7.87 4.45 -4.62
C TYR A 241 -8.30 5.25 -5.87
N ALA A 242 -9.20 6.26 -5.68
CA ALA A 242 -9.89 6.96 -6.75
C ALA A 242 -9.11 8.15 -7.35
N HIS A 243 -7.97 8.55 -6.78
CA HIS A 243 -7.18 9.69 -7.27
C HIS A 243 -6.74 9.56 -8.73
N ILE A 244 -6.63 8.33 -9.23
CA ILE A 244 -6.24 8.04 -10.62
C ILE A 244 -7.41 7.99 -11.61
N GLY A 245 -8.65 8.20 -11.16
CA GLY A 245 -9.85 8.10 -12.00
C GLY A 245 -9.89 9.15 -13.12
N GLU A 246 -10.41 8.77 -14.27
CA GLU A 246 -10.59 9.63 -15.45
C GLU A 246 -12.01 10.19 -15.56
N ALA A 247 -12.88 9.83 -14.65
CA ALA A 247 -14.24 10.34 -14.52
C ALA A 247 -14.51 10.84 -13.13
N GLN A 248 -15.47 11.75 -12.98
CA GLN A 248 -15.90 12.34 -11.72
C GLN A 248 -16.72 11.33 -10.91
N GLU A 249 -16.01 10.38 -10.27
CA GLU A 249 -16.58 9.30 -9.49
C GLU A 249 -15.61 8.81 -8.42
N GLY A 250 -16.15 8.34 -7.28
CA GLY A 250 -15.39 7.65 -6.25
C GLY A 250 -14.76 8.54 -5.18
N LEU A 251 -14.82 9.87 -5.31
CA LEU A 251 -14.36 10.84 -4.32
C LEU A 251 -15.54 11.53 -3.63
N PRO A 252 -15.34 12.02 -2.37
CA PRO A 252 -16.34 12.86 -1.69
C PRO A 252 -16.69 14.12 -2.47
N ASP A 253 -17.91 14.64 -2.23
CA ASP A 253 -18.40 15.90 -2.77
C ASP A 253 -18.35 16.00 -4.30
N ASP A 254 -18.45 14.86 -4.99
CA ASP A 254 -18.32 14.77 -6.44
C ASP A 254 -17.04 15.45 -6.98
N ALA A 255 -15.95 15.41 -6.21
CA ALA A 255 -14.68 15.97 -6.62
C ALA A 255 -14.12 15.24 -7.86
N ARG A 256 -13.51 16.02 -8.75
CA ARG A 256 -12.79 15.44 -9.90
C ARG A 256 -11.46 14.89 -9.43
N PRO A 257 -11.15 13.60 -9.72
CA PRO A 257 -9.89 13.00 -9.36
C PRO A 257 -8.65 13.75 -9.87
N MET A 258 -7.55 13.57 -9.15
CA MET A 258 -6.25 14.17 -9.48
C MET A 258 -5.84 13.87 -10.93
N ALA A 259 -6.04 12.66 -11.44
CA ALA A 259 -5.70 12.30 -12.82
C ALA A 259 -6.48 13.15 -13.86
N MET A 260 -7.79 13.40 -13.65
CA MET A 260 -8.56 14.30 -14.52
C MET A 260 -7.96 15.71 -14.54
N GLU A 261 -7.59 16.24 -13.38
CA GLU A 261 -6.99 17.58 -13.28
C GLU A 261 -5.58 17.59 -13.90
N VAL A 262 -4.77 16.53 -13.75
CA VAL A 262 -3.45 16.40 -14.43
C VAL A 262 -3.63 16.43 -15.96
N ALA A 263 -4.54 15.61 -16.50
CA ALA A 263 -4.82 15.58 -17.94
C ALA A 263 -5.26 16.97 -18.46
N LYS A 264 -6.17 17.63 -17.73
CA LYS A 264 -6.67 18.95 -18.06
C LYS A 264 -5.58 20.03 -18.05
N ILE A 265 -4.71 20.04 -17.02
CA ILE A 265 -3.66 21.09 -16.88
C ILE A 265 -2.51 20.85 -17.83
N SER A 266 -2.06 19.59 -17.99
CA SER A 266 -0.88 19.25 -18.80
C SER A 266 -1.19 19.04 -20.28
N GLY A 267 -2.43 18.72 -20.63
CA GLY A 267 -2.81 18.28 -21.99
C GLY A 267 -2.23 16.93 -22.42
N LEU A 268 -1.64 16.17 -21.48
CA LEU A 268 -0.99 14.89 -21.78
C LEU A 268 -2.00 13.73 -21.68
N PRO A 269 -1.89 12.71 -22.53
CA PRO A 269 -2.57 11.44 -22.31
C PRO A 269 -1.95 10.74 -21.09
N LEU A 270 -2.80 10.12 -20.29
CA LEU A 270 -2.43 9.35 -19.12
C LEU A 270 -2.70 7.86 -19.36
N LEU A 271 -2.02 6.98 -18.66
CA LEU A 271 -2.37 5.56 -18.58
C LEU A 271 -2.74 5.23 -17.13
N THR A 272 -3.98 4.87 -16.88
CA THR A 272 -4.53 4.65 -15.55
C THR A 272 -4.76 3.17 -15.26
N ILE A 273 -4.12 2.66 -14.20
CA ILE A 273 -4.06 1.24 -13.84
C ILE A 273 -4.77 1.02 -12.51
N ASP A 274 -5.97 0.45 -12.55
CA ASP A 274 -6.73 0.13 -11.34
C ASP A 274 -6.45 -1.30 -10.88
N GLN A 275 -6.05 -1.45 -9.63
CA GLN A 275 -5.90 -2.74 -8.95
C GLN A 275 -6.70 -2.81 -7.64
N THR A 276 -7.46 -1.77 -7.35
CA THR A 276 -8.24 -1.72 -6.11
C THR A 276 -9.67 -2.20 -6.26
N SER A 277 -10.27 -2.04 -7.43
CA SER A 277 -11.65 -2.48 -7.68
C SER A 277 -11.79 -4.00 -7.81
N THR A 278 -10.70 -4.68 -8.18
CA THR A 278 -10.66 -6.14 -8.41
C THR A 278 -9.88 -6.89 -7.34
N ARG A 279 -9.43 -6.19 -6.27
CA ARG A 279 -8.66 -6.83 -5.20
C ARG A 279 -9.43 -7.95 -4.52
N SER A 280 -8.72 -8.98 -4.09
CA SER A 280 -9.32 -10.12 -3.44
C SER A 280 -9.48 -9.90 -1.92
N TYR A 281 -10.46 -10.59 -1.33
CA TYR A 281 -10.73 -10.63 0.09
C TYR A 281 -10.82 -12.09 0.53
N GLU A 282 -9.70 -12.71 0.80
CA GLU A 282 -9.67 -14.10 1.22
C GLU A 282 -10.29 -14.32 2.61
N ALA A 283 -10.54 -13.25 3.32
CA ALA A 283 -11.05 -13.26 4.68
C ALA A 283 -12.58 -13.24 4.79
N ALA A 284 -13.30 -13.07 3.70
CA ALA A 284 -14.75 -13.09 3.72
C ALA A 284 -15.26 -14.22 2.82
N ASP A 285 -16.35 -14.85 3.21
CA ASP A 285 -17.14 -15.78 2.36
C ASP A 285 -17.72 -15.08 1.10
N ILE A 286 -17.10 -13.96 0.68
CA ILE A 286 -17.52 -13.13 -0.43
C ILE A 286 -16.65 -13.43 -1.64
N ASP A 287 -17.24 -14.07 -2.63
CA ASP A 287 -16.60 -14.34 -3.90
C ASP A 287 -16.63 -13.10 -4.80
N THR A 288 -15.61 -12.23 -4.66
CA THR A 288 -15.50 -11.00 -5.46
C THR A 288 -15.28 -11.29 -6.93
N VAL A 289 -15.64 -10.35 -7.82
CA VAL A 289 -15.36 -10.46 -9.26
C VAL A 289 -13.88 -10.72 -9.52
N GLY A 290 -13.00 -10.01 -8.82
CA GLY A 290 -11.54 -10.20 -8.95
C GLY A 290 -11.11 -11.61 -8.57
N GLN A 291 -11.61 -12.18 -7.47
CA GLN A 291 -11.31 -13.55 -7.06
C GLN A 291 -11.81 -14.59 -8.06
N ARG A 292 -13.04 -14.42 -8.57
CA ARG A 292 -13.60 -15.30 -9.61
C ARG A 292 -12.74 -15.29 -10.86
N LEU A 293 -12.40 -14.11 -11.37
CA LEU A 293 -11.55 -13.96 -12.55
C LEU A 293 -10.14 -14.48 -12.31
N ALA A 294 -9.54 -14.17 -11.16
CA ALA A 294 -8.20 -14.65 -10.83
C ALA A 294 -8.12 -16.19 -10.81
N ARG A 295 -9.15 -16.87 -10.27
CA ARG A 295 -9.24 -18.34 -10.33
C ARG A 295 -9.50 -18.86 -11.75
N GLN A 296 -10.44 -18.23 -12.46
CA GLN A 296 -10.84 -18.64 -13.81
C GLN A 296 -9.68 -18.56 -14.80
N PHE A 297 -8.82 -17.56 -14.67
CA PHE A 297 -7.65 -17.35 -15.52
C PHE A 297 -6.36 -17.88 -14.93
N ALA A 298 -6.41 -18.58 -13.79
CA ALA A 298 -5.25 -19.11 -13.07
C ALA A 298 -4.14 -18.06 -12.84
N VAL A 299 -4.54 -16.87 -12.36
CA VAL A 299 -3.64 -15.74 -12.14
C VAL A 299 -2.67 -16.07 -11.00
N ASP A 300 -1.37 -16.04 -11.28
CA ASP A 300 -0.26 -16.32 -10.36
C ASP A 300 0.64 -15.09 -10.08
N VAL A 301 0.56 -14.07 -10.96
CA VAL A 301 1.19 -12.76 -10.79
C VAL A 301 0.18 -11.66 -11.10
N PRO A 302 0.38 -10.41 -10.67
CA PRO A 302 -0.49 -9.29 -11.09
C PRO A 302 -0.65 -9.27 -12.60
N SER A 303 -1.87 -9.41 -13.10
CA SER A 303 -2.16 -9.66 -14.52
C SER A 303 -3.28 -8.81 -15.05
N VAL A 304 -3.24 -8.51 -16.34
CA VAL A 304 -4.32 -7.89 -17.10
C VAL A 304 -4.97 -8.91 -18.04
N LEU A 305 -6.23 -8.69 -18.38
CA LEU A 305 -6.91 -9.45 -19.41
C LEU A 305 -6.91 -8.67 -20.72
N VAL A 306 -6.49 -9.31 -21.80
CA VAL A 306 -6.41 -8.72 -23.14
C VAL A 306 -7.34 -9.48 -24.07
N SER A 307 -8.16 -8.74 -24.80
CA SER A 307 -9.14 -9.30 -25.74
C SER A 307 -8.43 -9.98 -26.93
N ARG A 308 -8.81 -11.23 -27.22
CA ARG A 308 -8.30 -11.96 -28.39
C ARG A 308 -8.80 -11.40 -29.74
N ARG A 309 -9.79 -10.50 -29.71
CA ARG A 309 -10.42 -9.96 -30.93
C ARG A 309 -9.77 -8.67 -31.42
N ASN A 310 -9.31 -7.82 -30.48
CA ASN A 310 -8.86 -6.46 -30.82
C ASN A 310 -7.72 -5.93 -29.94
N ASP A 311 -7.07 -6.81 -29.15
CA ASP A 311 -5.98 -6.50 -28.24
C ASP A 311 -6.29 -5.44 -27.17
N ALA A 312 -7.58 -5.10 -26.98
CA ALA A 312 -8.00 -4.16 -25.95
C ALA A 312 -7.83 -4.76 -24.55
N ALA A 313 -7.33 -3.98 -23.61
CA ALA A 313 -7.29 -4.37 -22.21
C ALA A 313 -8.66 -4.29 -21.57
N TRP A 314 -8.91 -5.19 -20.63
CA TRP A 314 -10.12 -5.18 -19.83
C TRP A 314 -10.05 -4.15 -18.71
N SER A 315 -11.12 -3.38 -18.57
CA SER A 315 -11.36 -2.53 -17.42
C SER A 315 -12.65 -2.97 -16.71
N TYR A 316 -12.57 -3.14 -15.39
CA TYR A 316 -13.76 -3.39 -14.56
C TYR A 316 -14.70 -2.20 -14.55
N ARG A 317 -14.16 -0.99 -14.70
CA ARG A 317 -14.90 0.27 -14.77
C ARG A 317 -14.46 1.08 -16.00
N PRO A 318 -14.91 0.65 -17.22
CA PRO A 318 -14.56 1.35 -18.45
C PRO A 318 -14.98 2.83 -18.38
N GLY A 319 -14.11 3.72 -18.79
CA GLY A 319 -14.30 5.17 -18.71
C GLY A 319 -13.92 5.79 -17.36
N LEU A 320 -13.63 4.96 -16.34
CA LEU A 320 -13.02 5.44 -15.10
C LEU A 320 -11.51 5.14 -15.05
N ASN A 321 -11.11 4.00 -15.60
CA ASN A 321 -9.70 3.61 -15.72
C ASN A 321 -9.48 2.86 -17.05
N ASP A 322 -8.28 2.97 -17.62
CA ASP A 322 -7.91 2.30 -18.87
C ASP A 322 -7.89 0.79 -18.73
N VAL A 323 -7.35 0.29 -17.61
CA VAL A 323 -7.19 -1.15 -17.39
C VAL A 323 -7.35 -1.51 -15.91
N SER A 324 -7.92 -2.68 -15.66
CA SER A 324 -7.96 -3.29 -14.33
C SER A 324 -7.02 -4.48 -14.23
N VAL A 325 -6.30 -4.55 -13.12
CA VAL A 325 -5.33 -5.61 -12.81
C VAL A 325 -5.98 -6.63 -11.88
N LEU A 326 -5.87 -7.88 -12.22
CA LEU A 326 -6.19 -9.00 -11.33
C LEU A 326 -4.97 -9.31 -10.49
N LEU A 327 -5.14 -9.29 -9.17
CA LEU A 327 -4.10 -9.71 -8.23
C LEU A 327 -4.22 -11.22 -8.01
N PRO A 328 -3.07 -11.93 -7.90
CA PRO A 328 -3.09 -13.35 -7.56
C PRO A 328 -3.71 -13.55 -6.18
N PRO A 329 -4.43 -14.66 -5.96
CA PRO A 329 -4.90 -15.03 -4.62
C PRO A 329 -3.73 -15.08 -3.64
N SER A 330 -3.93 -14.57 -2.43
CA SER A 330 -2.93 -14.68 -1.36
C SER A 330 -2.93 -16.12 -0.86
N ARG A 331 -2.09 -16.97 -1.43
CA ARG A 331 -1.89 -18.31 -0.90
C ARG A 331 -1.16 -18.18 0.43
N THR A 332 -1.77 -18.64 1.49
CA THR A 332 -1.11 -18.81 2.78
C THR A 332 -0.22 -20.04 2.70
N LEU A 333 1.07 -19.83 2.62
CA LEU A 333 2.04 -20.87 2.94
C LEU A 333 2.04 -21.07 4.46
N GLN A 334 2.43 -22.23 4.94
CA GLN A 334 2.28 -22.83 6.28
C GLN A 334 2.28 -21.92 7.54
N ALA A 335 2.63 -20.66 7.46
CA ALA A 335 2.75 -19.74 8.58
C ALA A 335 1.97 -18.43 8.39
N GLN A 336 0.85 -18.44 7.73
CA GLN A 336 -0.08 -17.29 7.59
C GLN A 336 0.49 -16.06 6.85
N ARG A 337 1.65 -16.15 6.19
CA ARG A 337 2.20 -15.05 5.41
C ARG A 337 2.09 -15.33 3.91
N PRO A 338 1.52 -14.40 3.13
CA PRO A 338 1.26 -14.63 1.70
C PRO A 338 2.54 -14.65 0.85
N GLY A 339 2.58 -15.55 -0.15
CA GLY A 339 3.75 -15.76 -1.02
C GLY A 339 4.14 -14.54 -1.87
N TRP A 340 3.23 -13.59 -2.12
CA TRP A 340 3.56 -12.34 -2.83
C TRP A 340 4.55 -11.44 -2.07
N LEU A 341 4.79 -11.68 -0.76
CA LEU A 341 5.85 -11.02 0.01
C LEU A 341 7.25 -11.31 -0.53
N SER A 342 7.42 -12.36 -1.32
CA SER A 342 8.65 -12.63 -2.07
C SER A 342 8.97 -11.55 -3.12
N LEU A 343 8.04 -10.65 -3.45
CA LEU A 343 8.19 -9.58 -4.45
C LEU A 343 8.73 -10.11 -5.80
N GLY A 344 8.12 -11.21 -6.28
CA GLY A 344 8.54 -11.85 -7.53
C GLY A 344 9.90 -12.57 -7.42
N GLY A 345 10.21 -13.13 -6.25
CA GLY A 345 11.47 -13.87 -6.00
C GLY A 345 12.66 -12.98 -5.60
N ARG A 346 12.45 -11.68 -5.39
CA ARG A 346 13.50 -10.77 -4.89
C ARG A 346 13.83 -11.00 -3.41
N ARG A 347 12.88 -11.54 -2.66
CA ARG A 347 13.00 -11.88 -1.23
C ARG A 347 12.82 -13.36 -1.03
N LEU A 348 13.57 -13.91 -0.12
CA LEU A 348 13.51 -15.30 0.33
C LEU A 348 12.69 -15.37 1.62
N ALA A 349 11.95 -16.45 1.80
CA ALA A 349 11.36 -16.78 3.09
C ALA A 349 12.47 -17.28 4.03
N VAL A 350 12.82 -16.49 5.03
CA VAL A 350 13.91 -16.77 5.96
C VAL A 350 13.32 -17.22 7.29
N ALA A 351 13.59 -18.44 7.68
CA ALA A 351 13.17 -18.98 8.97
C ALA A 351 13.78 -18.19 10.12
N ILE A 352 12.94 -17.71 11.02
CA ILE A 352 13.33 -16.96 12.23
C ILE A 352 12.85 -17.73 13.45
N ASP A 353 13.76 -17.99 14.39
CA ASP A 353 13.37 -18.51 15.71
C ASP A 353 12.70 -17.41 16.54
N LEU A 354 11.40 -17.52 16.70
CA LEU A 354 10.56 -16.63 17.52
C LEU A 354 10.27 -17.20 18.91
N THR A 355 10.92 -18.30 19.31
CA THR A 355 10.74 -18.91 20.65
C THR A 355 10.96 -17.90 21.80
N PRO A 356 11.92 -16.96 21.73
CA PRO A 356 12.08 -15.94 22.76
C PRO A 356 10.88 -15.01 22.96
N CYS A 357 9.96 -14.95 21.98
CA CYS A 357 8.73 -14.17 22.07
C CYS A 357 7.62 -14.81 22.91
N LEU A 358 7.70 -16.09 23.25
CA LEU A 358 6.58 -16.85 23.85
C LEU A 358 6.03 -16.24 25.14
N ASP A 359 6.92 -15.72 26.00
CA ASP A 359 6.51 -15.11 27.27
C ASP A 359 6.26 -13.59 27.18
N HIS A 360 6.33 -13.04 25.94
CA HIS A 360 6.32 -11.60 25.70
C HIS A 360 5.29 -11.16 24.65
N LEU A 361 4.22 -11.93 24.46
CA LEU A 361 3.17 -11.65 23.46
C LEU A 361 2.32 -10.42 23.82
N PRO A 362 1.91 -9.59 22.85
CA PRO A 362 2.35 -9.60 21.46
C PRO A 362 3.83 -9.26 21.32
N CYS A 363 4.53 -9.92 20.39
CA CYS A 363 5.96 -9.73 20.19
C CYS A 363 6.25 -9.41 18.73
N LEU A 364 7.07 -8.40 18.47
CA LEU A 364 7.42 -7.95 17.11
C LEU A 364 8.81 -8.44 16.73
N ALA A 365 8.90 -9.23 15.67
CA ALA A 365 10.16 -9.52 14.98
C ALA A 365 10.35 -8.52 13.84
N GLU A 366 11.50 -7.87 13.77
CA GLU A 366 11.87 -6.91 12.74
C GLU A 366 13.29 -7.15 12.22
N ALA A 367 13.47 -7.06 10.89
CA ALA A 367 14.79 -7.15 10.25
C ALA A 367 15.10 -5.84 9.52
N ARG A 368 16.14 -5.12 9.98
CA ARG A 368 16.64 -3.90 9.34
C ARG A 368 17.94 -4.18 8.60
N PRO A 369 18.14 -3.60 7.40
CA PRO A 369 19.46 -3.67 6.75
C PRO A 369 20.55 -3.19 7.69
N ALA A 370 21.67 -3.91 7.78
CA ALA A 370 22.74 -3.60 8.72
C ALA A 370 23.39 -2.22 8.47
N GLY A 371 23.27 -1.69 7.24
CA GLY A 371 23.77 -0.36 6.88
C GLY A 371 22.83 0.80 7.20
N ASP A 372 21.55 0.53 7.54
CA ASP A 372 20.57 1.56 7.85
C ASP A 372 20.62 1.93 9.34
N GLY A 373 20.14 3.12 9.69
CA GLY A 373 20.03 3.58 11.09
C GLY A 373 18.93 2.83 11.87
N ASP A 374 18.89 3.03 13.17
CA ASP A 374 17.86 2.43 14.05
C ASP A 374 16.45 2.99 13.79
N ASP A 375 16.36 4.15 13.16
CA ASP A 375 15.11 4.82 12.78
C ASP A 375 14.57 4.35 11.42
N ALA A 376 15.33 3.51 10.69
CA ALA A 376 14.91 2.98 9.38
C ALA A 376 13.66 2.10 9.52
N ILE A 377 12.78 2.18 8.54
CA ILE A 377 11.70 1.19 8.40
C ILE A 377 12.33 -0.17 8.07
N PRO A 378 11.96 -1.26 8.78
CA PRO A 378 12.49 -2.60 8.51
C PRO A 378 12.27 -3.04 7.06
N SER A 379 13.15 -3.91 6.54
CA SER A 379 12.90 -4.58 5.26
C SER A 379 11.71 -5.54 5.35
N ASP A 380 11.56 -6.22 6.48
CA ASP A 380 10.35 -6.98 6.81
C ASP A 380 10.19 -7.05 8.33
N GLN A 381 8.93 -7.28 8.75
CA GLN A 381 8.59 -7.48 10.14
C GLN A 381 7.35 -8.35 10.30
N PHE A 382 7.20 -8.96 11.47
CA PHE A 382 6.06 -9.80 11.79
C PHE A 382 5.67 -9.67 13.26
N LEU A 383 4.42 -9.33 13.51
CA LEU A 383 3.83 -9.28 14.86
C LEU A 383 3.30 -10.65 15.23
N MET A 384 3.97 -11.33 16.16
CA MET A 384 3.54 -12.60 16.74
C MET A 384 2.47 -12.35 17.80
N LEU A 385 1.30 -12.94 17.61
CA LEU A 385 0.14 -12.81 18.52
C LEU A 385 -0.15 -14.10 19.30
N ALA A 386 0.32 -15.24 18.81
CA ALA A 386 0.03 -16.55 19.40
C ALA A 386 1.25 -17.47 19.38
N ALA A 387 1.33 -18.36 20.37
CA ALA A 387 2.43 -19.31 20.50
C ALA A 387 2.62 -20.24 19.27
N GLY A 388 1.55 -20.51 18.52
CA GLY A 388 1.63 -21.32 17.28
C GLY A 388 2.34 -20.67 16.11
N GLU A 389 2.75 -19.39 16.22
CA GLU A 389 3.37 -18.61 15.14
C GLU A 389 4.91 -18.57 15.22
N THR A 390 5.55 -19.38 16.06
CA THR A 390 7.01 -19.37 16.31
C THR A 390 7.87 -19.70 15.08
N ALA A 391 7.31 -20.35 14.06
CA ALA A 391 8.00 -20.72 12.83
C ALA A 391 7.70 -19.77 11.65
N THR A 392 7.07 -18.62 11.88
CA THR A 392 6.72 -17.66 10.83
C THR A 392 7.98 -17.04 10.22
N PRO A 393 8.20 -17.14 8.89
CA PRO A 393 9.38 -16.57 8.25
C PRO A 393 9.29 -15.05 8.09
N LEU A 394 10.44 -14.38 7.98
CA LEU A 394 10.56 -13.05 7.40
C LEU A 394 10.97 -13.17 5.92
N TYR A 395 10.46 -12.26 5.09
CA TYR A 395 10.81 -12.20 3.66
C TYR A 395 11.89 -11.14 3.45
N LEU A 396 13.11 -11.59 3.15
CA LEU A 396 14.29 -10.73 3.05
C LEU A 396 15.06 -10.95 1.75
N ALA A 397 15.54 -9.89 1.14
CA ALA A 397 16.49 -10.00 0.04
C ALA A 397 17.86 -10.51 0.56
N PRO A 398 18.70 -11.11 -0.29
CA PRO A 398 20.07 -11.42 0.09
C PRO A 398 20.79 -10.16 0.62
N GLY A 399 21.41 -10.27 1.80
CA GLY A 399 22.05 -9.14 2.47
C GLY A 399 22.27 -9.38 3.96
N LYS A 400 22.81 -8.36 4.63
CA LYS A 400 23.07 -8.38 6.07
C LYS A 400 22.03 -7.54 6.80
N TYR A 401 21.49 -8.07 7.88
CA TYR A 401 20.42 -7.47 8.66
C TYR A 401 20.73 -7.51 10.14
N ARG A 402 20.13 -6.59 10.88
CA ARG A 402 19.96 -6.67 12.33
C ARG A 402 18.56 -7.18 12.61
N LEU A 403 18.45 -8.37 13.18
CA LEU A 403 17.19 -8.94 13.64
C LEU A 403 16.97 -8.56 15.09
N ARG A 404 15.79 -8.00 15.40
CA ARG A 404 15.37 -7.65 16.77
C ARG A 404 14.00 -8.30 17.04
N LEU A 405 13.86 -8.83 18.23
CA LEU A 405 12.60 -9.28 18.78
C LEU A 405 12.22 -8.33 19.91
N LEU A 406 11.05 -7.69 19.81
CA LEU A 406 10.56 -6.70 20.77
C LEU A 406 9.35 -7.29 21.51
N GLY A 407 9.40 -7.33 22.82
CA GLY A 407 8.31 -7.81 23.67
C GLY A 407 7.13 -6.83 23.73
N ASN A 408 6.10 -7.23 24.46
CA ASN A 408 4.85 -6.48 24.59
C ASN A 408 4.97 -5.07 25.19
N ASP A 409 6.08 -4.74 25.82
CA ASP A 409 6.43 -3.41 26.31
C ASP A 409 7.24 -2.59 25.30
N GLY A 410 7.63 -3.21 24.16
CA GLY A 410 8.51 -2.64 23.15
C GLY A 410 10.01 -2.77 23.47
N ALA A 411 10.38 -3.39 24.60
CA ALA A 411 11.77 -3.65 24.93
C ALA A 411 12.32 -4.84 24.12
N PRO A 412 13.60 -4.81 23.75
CA PRO A 412 14.23 -5.93 23.04
C PRO A 412 14.36 -7.15 23.96
N VAL A 413 13.80 -8.30 23.52
CA VAL A 413 13.95 -9.61 24.18
C VAL A 413 15.08 -10.43 23.55
N ALA A 414 15.41 -10.14 22.27
CA ALA A 414 16.57 -10.70 21.60
C ALA A 414 17.04 -9.77 20.47
N GLU A 415 18.33 -9.79 20.20
CA GLU A 415 18.93 -9.09 19.07
C GLU A 415 20.11 -9.91 18.52
N ARG A 416 20.23 -9.98 17.19
CA ARG A 416 21.34 -10.67 16.51
C ARG A 416 21.53 -10.19 15.08
N ASP A 417 22.74 -10.36 14.56
CA ASP A 417 22.99 -10.23 13.13
C ASP A 417 22.40 -11.42 12.38
N LEU A 418 21.91 -11.15 11.17
CA LEU A 418 21.35 -12.13 10.24
C LEU A 418 21.96 -11.92 8.87
N ASP A 419 22.59 -12.95 8.32
CA ASP A 419 23.13 -12.95 6.96
C ASP A 419 22.23 -13.81 6.06
N VAL A 420 21.60 -13.19 5.07
CA VAL A 420 20.70 -13.85 4.11
C VAL A 420 21.47 -14.05 2.81
N THR A 421 21.68 -15.30 2.43
CA THR A 421 22.38 -15.67 1.20
C THR A 421 21.38 -16.23 0.18
N ALA A 422 21.69 -16.12 -1.12
CA ALA A 422 20.84 -16.65 -2.19
C ALA A 422 20.68 -18.19 -2.13
N SER A 423 21.47 -18.88 -1.31
CA SER A 423 21.43 -20.33 -1.09
C SER A 423 20.64 -20.74 0.16
N ASN A 424 20.00 -19.81 0.87
CA ASN A 424 19.09 -20.19 1.96
C ASN A 424 17.94 -21.01 1.36
N PRO A 425 17.74 -22.26 1.79
CA PRO A 425 16.68 -23.10 1.22
C PRO A 425 15.33 -22.47 1.49
N ASP A 426 14.49 -22.47 0.47
CA ASP A 426 13.07 -22.22 0.60
C ASP A 426 12.50 -23.30 1.56
N PRO A 427 11.88 -22.92 2.69
CA PRO A 427 11.32 -23.89 3.62
C PRO A 427 10.24 -24.81 3.01
N ASP A 428 9.75 -24.51 1.80
CA ASP A 428 8.71 -25.28 1.11
C ASP A 428 9.25 -26.34 0.12
N THR A 429 10.57 -26.46 -0.10
CA THR A 429 11.10 -27.42 -1.08
C THR A 429 11.16 -28.88 -0.58
N ASP A 430 10.84 -29.15 0.69
CA ASP A 430 10.93 -30.50 1.28
C ASP A 430 9.61 -31.32 1.21
N HIS A 431 8.57 -30.80 0.55
CA HIS A 431 7.31 -31.51 0.36
C HIS A 431 6.86 -31.51 -1.12
N ARG A 432 7.60 -32.27 -1.95
CA ARG A 432 7.08 -32.78 -3.22
C ARG A 432 6.71 -34.26 -3.08
#